data_3508524484250a70fded36f81b8e79a6
#
_entry.id   3508524484250a70fded36f81b8e79a6
#
_cell.length_a   1.000
_cell.length_b   1.000
_cell.length_c   1.000
_cell.angle_alpha   90.00
_cell.angle_beta   90.00
_cell.angle_gamma   90.00
#
_symmetry.space_group_name_H-M   'P 1'
#
loop_
_entity.id
_entity.type
_entity.pdbx_description
1 polymer ?
#
loop_
_entity_poly.entity_id
_entity_poly.type
_entity_poly.pdbx_seq_one_letter_code
_entity_poly.pdbx_strand_id
1 'polypeptide(L)'
;ATFIEAPRSHDELAEVGRRAPKPTVANMIEQGRTPVLPQSELAALGFQLILYPLTGLYASANALDLAYRQLLHDGTTGNIQDQLITFEQFNALIGIDERNIVAERYKAVDPERPLLSVDRRETNQD
;
A
#
# COMPACT_ATOMS: atom_id res chain seq x y z
N ALA A 1 -19.65 4.51 -1.31
CA ALA A 1 -19.32 3.87 -0.03
C ALA A 1 -19.57 4.83 1.12
N THR A 2 -20.01 4.30 2.24
CA THR A 2 -20.24 5.08 3.46
C THR A 2 -19.05 4.90 4.40
N PHE A 3 -18.47 6.00 4.81
CA PHE A 3 -17.38 6.06 5.77
C PHE A 3 -17.88 6.86 6.99
N ILE A 4 -17.85 6.26 8.17
CA ILE A 4 -18.18 6.91 9.44
C ILE A 4 -16.89 7.07 10.24
N GLU A 5 -16.58 8.31 10.61
CA GLU A 5 -15.35 8.65 11.30
C GLU A 5 -15.37 8.20 12.76
N ALA A 6 -14.32 7.48 13.14
CA ALA A 6 -13.93 7.16 14.51
C ALA A 6 -15.03 6.61 15.43
N PRO A 7 -15.72 5.52 15.10
CA PRO A 7 -16.48 4.75 16.08
C PRO A 7 -15.59 4.37 17.26
N ARG A 8 -16.07 4.52 18.49
CA ARG A 8 -15.24 4.42 19.72
C ARG A 8 -15.37 3.09 20.44
N SER A 9 -16.30 2.25 20.00
CA SER A 9 -16.56 0.96 20.63
C SER A 9 -16.96 -0.08 19.62
N HIS A 10 -16.92 -1.35 20.04
CA HIS A 10 -17.48 -2.46 19.28
C HIS A 10 -18.96 -2.25 18.94
N ASP A 11 -19.74 -1.75 19.92
CA ASP A 11 -21.17 -1.52 19.74
C ASP A 11 -21.47 -0.43 18.71
N GLU A 12 -20.67 0.64 18.70
CA GLU A 12 -20.77 1.69 17.68
C GLU A 12 -20.39 1.14 16.29
N LEU A 13 -19.37 0.30 16.18
CA LEU A 13 -19.02 -0.38 14.93
C LEU A 13 -20.17 -1.29 14.46
N ALA A 14 -20.76 -2.07 15.36
CA ALA A 14 -21.91 -2.93 15.05
C ALA A 14 -23.10 -2.11 14.55
N GLU A 15 -23.38 -0.99 15.19
CA GLU A 15 -24.47 -0.08 14.79
C GLU A 15 -24.21 0.54 13.40
N VAL A 16 -22.99 1.00 13.13
CA VAL A 16 -22.58 1.49 11.81
C VAL A 16 -22.72 0.40 10.75
N GLY A 17 -22.18 -0.79 11.03
CA GLY A 17 -22.23 -1.90 10.09
C GLY A 17 -23.66 -2.36 9.78
N ARG A 18 -24.57 -2.24 10.74
CA ARG A 18 -25.99 -2.61 10.60
C ARG A 18 -26.80 -1.54 9.84
N ARG A 19 -26.57 -0.25 10.10
CA ARG A 19 -27.46 0.86 9.67
C ARG A 19 -26.94 1.69 8.51
N ALA A 20 -25.63 1.80 8.35
CA ALA A 20 -25.07 2.67 7.31
C ALA A 20 -25.37 2.11 5.90
N PRO A 21 -25.65 3.00 4.92
CA PRO A 21 -25.79 2.60 3.52
C PRO A 21 -24.55 1.86 3.00
N LYS A 22 -24.80 0.77 2.27
CA LYS A 22 -23.72 -0.08 1.72
C LYS A 22 -23.16 0.48 0.40
N PRO A 23 -21.90 0.19 0.07
CA PRO A 23 -20.89 -0.50 0.89
C PRO A 23 -20.38 0.39 2.02
N THR A 24 -20.14 -0.22 3.20
CA THR A 24 -19.56 0.45 4.38
C THR A 24 -18.07 0.20 4.49
N VAL A 25 -17.35 1.24 4.94
CA VAL A 25 -15.90 1.24 5.10
C VAL A 25 -15.56 1.27 6.59
N ALA A 26 -14.73 0.34 7.05
CA ALA A 26 -14.07 0.40 8.34
C ALA A 26 -12.65 0.96 8.18
N ASN A 27 -12.26 1.90 9.04
CA ASN A 27 -10.94 2.50 9.05
C ASN A 27 -10.22 2.10 10.34
N MET A 28 -9.27 1.18 10.23
CA MET A 28 -8.53 0.61 11.34
C MET A 28 -7.18 1.31 11.47
N ILE A 29 -7.05 2.12 12.50
CA ILE A 29 -5.80 2.81 12.80
C ILE A 29 -5.29 2.30 14.14
N GLU A 30 -4.09 1.73 14.14
CA GLU A 30 -3.43 1.21 15.32
C GLU A 30 -3.25 2.34 16.35
N GLN A 31 -3.59 2.06 17.60
CA GLN A 31 -3.57 3.02 18.71
C GLN A 31 -4.49 4.24 18.51
N GLY A 32 -5.41 4.19 17.54
CA GLY A 32 -6.42 5.20 17.30
C GLY A 32 -7.59 5.12 18.30
N ARG A 33 -8.66 5.84 17.98
CA ARG A 33 -9.88 5.86 18.83
C ARG A 33 -10.77 4.65 18.61
N THR A 34 -10.78 4.13 17.39
CA THR A 34 -11.56 2.95 17.01
C THR A 34 -10.81 1.69 17.42
N PRO A 35 -11.45 0.73 18.10
CA PRO A 35 -10.81 -0.54 18.39
C PRO A 35 -10.48 -1.28 17.09
N VAL A 36 -9.23 -1.75 16.98
CA VAL A 36 -8.81 -2.54 15.82
C VAL A 36 -9.36 -3.96 15.99
N LEU A 37 -10.20 -4.37 15.05
CA LEU A 37 -10.82 -5.69 15.04
C LEU A 37 -10.29 -6.55 13.89
N PRO A 38 -10.34 -7.88 14.01
CA PRO A 38 -10.03 -8.79 12.92
C PRO A 38 -10.95 -8.57 11.71
N GLN A 39 -10.44 -8.82 10.51
CA GLN A 39 -11.23 -8.72 9.27
C GLN A 39 -12.51 -9.55 9.33
N SER A 40 -12.46 -10.77 9.86
CA SER A 40 -13.61 -11.66 9.98
C SER A 40 -14.72 -11.06 10.85
N GLU A 41 -14.35 -10.39 11.91
CA GLU A 41 -15.30 -9.74 12.83
C GLU A 41 -15.93 -8.52 12.16
N LEU A 42 -15.13 -7.65 11.52
CA LEU A 42 -15.64 -6.51 10.76
C LEU A 42 -16.57 -6.94 9.63
N ALA A 43 -16.25 -8.02 8.93
CA ALA A 43 -17.13 -8.59 7.91
C ALA A 43 -18.46 -9.08 8.51
N ALA A 44 -18.43 -9.74 9.67
CA ALA A 44 -19.63 -10.18 10.38
C ALA A 44 -20.49 -8.99 10.85
N LEU A 45 -19.87 -7.88 11.23
CA LEU A 45 -20.56 -6.64 11.55
C LEU A 45 -21.15 -5.92 10.30
N GLY A 46 -20.79 -6.36 9.10
CA GLY A 46 -21.35 -5.86 7.85
C GLY A 46 -20.54 -4.79 7.13
N PHE A 47 -19.23 -4.70 7.38
CA PHE A 47 -18.30 -3.89 6.59
C PHE A 47 -17.84 -4.65 5.35
N GLN A 48 -17.77 -3.98 4.20
CA GLN A 48 -17.34 -4.53 2.92
C GLN A 48 -15.94 -4.07 2.52
N LEU A 49 -15.49 -2.94 3.04
CA LEU A 49 -14.14 -2.41 2.81
C LEU A 49 -13.48 -2.18 4.17
N ILE A 50 -12.23 -2.61 4.28
CA ILE A 50 -11.45 -2.44 5.51
C ILE A 50 -10.14 -1.78 5.12
N LEU A 51 -9.83 -0.65 5.72
CA LEU A 51 -8.63 0.12 5.48
C LEU A 51 -7.71 0.04 6.70
N TYR A 52 -6.43 -0.14 6.44
CA TYR A 52 -5.34 -0.01 7.40
C TYR A 52 -4.37 1.06 6.88
N PRO A 53 -4.73 2.35 6.93
CA PRO A 53 -4.06 3.39 6.18
C PRO A 53 -2.67 3.74 6.71
N LEU A 54 -2.39 3.45 7.97
CA LEU A 54 -1.17 3.85 8.65
C LEU A 54 -0.25 2.67 9.01
N THR A 55 -0.71 1.43 8.92
CA THR A 55 0.07 0.23 9.30
C THR A 55 1.45 0.21 8.63
N GLY A 56 1.48 0.37 7.29
CA GLY A 56 2.75 0.38 6.55
C GLY A 56 3.64 1.57 6.91
N LEU A 57 3.05 2.74 7.11
CA LEU A 57 3.77 3.93 7.52
C LEU A 57 4.39 3.77 8.91
N TYR A 58 3.62 3.28 9.88
CA TYR A 58 4.11 3.08 11.25
C TYR A 58 5.18 2.00 11.31
N ALA A 59 4.99 0.89 10.59
CA ALA A 59 6.00 -0.16 10.49
C ALA A 59 7.31 0.36 9.88
N SER A 60 7.21 1.11 8.78
CA SER A 60 8.38 1.69 8.11
C SER A 60 9.08 2.73 8.99
N ALA A 61 8.32 3.62 9.62
CA ALA A 61 8.88 4.64 10.51
C ALA A 61 9.64 4.01 11.68
N ASN A 62 9.07 2.98 12.31
CA ASN A 62 9.72 2.25 13.40
C ASN A 62 11.01 1.57 12.93
N ALA A 63 10.97 0.87 11.79
CA ALA A 63 12.15 0.19 11.26
C ALA A 63 13.28 1.18 10.89
N LEU A 64 12.93 2.32 10.28
CA LEU A 64 13.89 3.37 9.94
C LEU A 64 14.49 4.02 11.19
N ASP A 65 13.68 4.34 12.20
CA ASP A 65 14.15 4.92 13.46
C ASP A 65 15.14 3.99 14.15
N LEU A 66 14.83 2.70 14.27
CA LEU A 66 15.72 1.70 14.85
C LEU A 66 17.03 1.59 14.08
N ALA A 67 16.96 1.48 12.75
CA ALA A 67 18.15 1.32 11.91
C ALA A 67 19.06 2.55 11.97
N TYR A 68 18.50 3.76 11.92
CA TYR A 68 19.31 4.98 11.98
C TYR A 68 19.84 5.30 13.37
N ARG A 69 19.13 4.95 14.45
CA ARG A 69 19.69 5.05 15.80
C ARG A 69 20.89 4.13 15.97
N GLN A 70 20.80 2.90 15.44
CA GLN A 70 21.93 1.97 15.50
C GLN A 70 23.12 2.48 14.69
N LEU A 71 22.86 2.96 13.46
CA LEU A 71 23.91 3.55 12.62
C LEU A 71 24.59 4.76 13.30
N LEU A 72 23.80 5.63 13.94
CA LEU A 72 24.32 6.80 14.64
C LEU A 72 25.17 6.40 15.88
N HIS A 73 24.74 5.37 16.59
CA HIS A 73 25.41 4.90 17.80
C HIS A 73 26.71 4.15 17.48
N ASP A 74 26.68 3.22 16.51
CA ASP A 74 27.78 2.29 16.21
C ASP A 74 28.66 2.76 15.05
N GLY A 75 28.22 3.74 14.26
CA GLY A 75 28.88 4.13 13.02
C GLY A 75 28.79 3.08 11.90
N THR A 76 27.98 2.04 12.09
CA THR A 76 27.80 0.92 11.14
C THR A 76 26.46 0.25 11.34
N THR A 77 25.95 -0.40 10.28
CA THR A 77 24.76 -1.27 10.33
C THR A 77 25.12 -2.76 10.45
N GLY A 78 26.41 -3.09 10.66
CA GLY A 78 26.89 -4.46 10.73
C GLY A 78 26.18 -5.33 11.76
N ASN A 79 25.75 -4.74 12.87
CA ASN A 79 25.09 -5.42 14.00
C ASN A 79 23.58 -5.66 13.80
N ILE A 80 22.99 -5.16 12.71
CA ILE A 80 21.55 -5.30 12.41
C ILE A 80 21.28 -5.89 11.05
N GLN A 81 22.26 -6.51 10.41
CA GLN A 81 22.11 -7.06 9.07
C GLN A 81 21.01 -8.13 8.98
N ASP A 82 20.81 -8.87 10.05
CA ASP A 82 19.76 -9.89 10.19
C ASP A 82 18.34 -9.30 10.30
N GLN A 83 18.24 -8.01 10.63
CA GLN A 83 16.98 -7.26 10.69
C GLN A 83 16.68 -6.51 9.38
N LEU A 84 17.62 -6.51 8.45
CA LEU A 84 17.47 -5.87 7.15
C LEU A 84 17.07 -6.89 6.08
N ILE A 85 16.24 -6.45 5.15
CA ILE A 85 15.96 -7.23 3.95
C ILE A 85 17.25 -7.38 3.13
N THR A 86 17.49 -8.56 2.53
CA THR A 86 18.66 -8.77 1.67
C THR A 86 18.53 -8.00 0.36
N PHE A 87 19.66 -7.79 -0.32
CA PHE A 87 19.67 -7.14 -1.63
C PHE A 87 18.82 -7.90 -2.66
N GLU A 88 18.88 -9.23 -2.65
CA GLU A 88 18.07 -10.07 -3.55
C GLU A 88 16.56 -9.95 -3.21
N GLN A 89 16.22 -10.03 -1.93
CA GLN A 89 14.83 -9.88 -1.50
C GLN A 89 14.28 -8.49 -1.84
N PHE A 90 15.09 -7.44 -1.69
CA PHE A 90 14.68 -6.10 -2.06
C PHE A 90 14.47 -5.97 -3.57
N ASN A 91 15.39 -6.50 -4.38
CA ASN A 91 15.26 -6.49 -5.84
C ASN A 91 14.02 -7.24 -6.31
N ALA A 92 13.73 -8.40 -5.70
CA ALA A 92 12.51 -9.15 -5.99
C ALA A 92 11.25 -8.35 -5.59
N LEU A 93 11.27 -7.70 -4.42
CA LEU A 93 10.14 -6.89 -3.94
C LEU A 93 9.80 -5.73 -4.88
N ILE A 94 10.81 -5.04 -5.43
CA ILE A 94 10.60 -3.91 -6.35
C ILE A 94 10.44 -4.34 -7.81
N GLY A 95 10.51 -5.65 -8.12
CA GLY A 95 10.36 -6.18 -9.48
C GLY A 95 11.47 -5.70 -10.42
N ILE A 96 12.74 -5.78 -10.00
CA ILE A 96 13.85 -5.24 -10.80
C ILE A 96 14.03 -6.01 -12.11
N ASP A 97 13.80 -7.32 -12.11
CA ASP A 97 13.95 -8.14 -13.31
C ASP A 97 12.91 -7.82 -14.37
N GLU A 98 11.65 -7.63 -13.97
CA GLU A 98 10.57 -7.21 -14.87
C GLU A 98 10.84 -5.82 -15.44
N ARG A 99 11.37 -4.91 -14.64
CA ARG A 99 11.77 -3.57 -15.09
C ARG A 99 12.93 -3.62 -16.09
N ASN A 100 13.90 -4.50 -15.86
CA ASN A 100 15.01 -4.71 -16.80
C ASN A 100 14.53 -5.27 -18.14
N ILE A 101 13.61 -6.23 -18.14
CA ILE A 101 12.99 -6.75 -19.37
C ILE A 101 12.28 -5.64 -20.14
N VAL A 102 11.52 -4.79 -19.45
CA VAL A 102 10.86 -3.64 -20.07
C VAL A 102 11.89 -2.65 -20.61
N ALA A 103 12.92 -2.32 -19.84
CA ALA A 103 13.98 -1.41 -20.26
C ALA A 103 14.71 -1.90 -21.52
N GLU A 104 15.05 -3.19 -21.60
CA GLU A 104 15.67 -3.78 -22.79
C GLU A 104 14.76 -3.69 -24.03
N ARG A 105 13.47 -3.89 -23.86
CA ARG A 105 12.50 -3.74 -24.96
C ARG A 105 12.50 -2.32 -25.53
N TYR A 106 12.67 -1.30 -24.68
CA TYR A 106 12.67 0.10 -25.11
C TYR A 106 14.05 0.60 -25.56
N LYS A 107 15.15 -0.02 -25.17
CA LYS A 107 16.49 0.28 -25.71
C LYS A 107 16.57 0.01 -27.23
N ALA A 108 15.81 -0.96 -27.72
CA ALA A 108 15.75 -1.30 -29.14
C ALA A 108 14.88 -0.34 -29.97
N VAL A 109 14.22 0.64 -29.33
CA VAL A 109 13.45 1.67 -30.05
C VAL A 109 14.43 2.80 -30.40
N ASP A 110 14.70 2.93 -31.71
CA ASP A 110 15.50 4.00 -32.27
C ASP A 110 15.00 5.37 -31.77
N PRO A 111 15.84 6.17 -31.08
CA PRO A 111 15.43 7.48 -30.58
C PRO A 111 15.07 8.47 -31.71
N GLU A 112 15.47 8.20 -32.94
CA GLU A 112 15.10 8.99 -34.13
C GLU A 112 13.81 8.52 -34.80
N ARG A 113 13.20 7.41 -34.33
CA ARG A 113 11.92 6.97 -34.85
C ARG A 113 10.82 7.87 -34.32
N PRO A 114 10.10 8.64 -35.17
CA PRO A 114 9.00 9.48 -34.71
C PRO A 114 7.98 8.60 -33.97
N LEU A 115 7.58 9.02 -32.78
CA LEU A 115 6.45 8.43 -32.08
C LEU A 115 5.30 8.35 -33.07
N LEU A 116 4.78 7.12 -33.28
CA LEU A 116 3.71 6.82 -34.23
C LEU A 116 2.69 7.95 -34.19
N SER A 117 2.53 8.63 -35.31
CA SER A 117 1.40 9.52 -35.53
C SER A 117 0.14 8.65 -35.34
N VAL A 118 -0.60 8.94 -34.27
CA VAL A 118 -1.94 8.34 -34.11
C VAL A 118 -2.73 8.81 -35.32
N ASP A 119 -2.94 7.88 -36.26
CA ASP A 119 -3.76 8.13 -37.43
C ASP A 119 -5.20 8.38 -36.97
N ARG A 120 -5.57 9.64 -36.88
CA ARG A 120 -6.93 10.09 -36.53
C ARG A 120 -7.92 9.92 -37.67
N ARG A 121 -7.72 8.95 -38.56
CA ARG A 121 -8.60 8.71 -39.67
C ARG A 121 -9.39 7.42 -39.51
N GLU A 122 -10.18 7.25 -38.47
CA GLU A 122 -11.27 6.28 -38.46
C GLU A 122 -12.31 6.61 -37.39
N THR A 123 -12.89 7.81 -37.46
CA THR A 123 -14.18 8.08 -36.82
C THR A 123 -14.92 9.10 -37.66
N ASN A 124 -15.26 8.71 -38.89
CA ASN A 124 -16.36 9.31 -39.65
C ASN A 124 -16.75 8.37 -40.79
N GLN A 125 -17.63 7.44 -40.50
CA GLN A 125 -18.61 6.92 -41.46
C GLN A 125 -19.74 6.25 -40.69
N ASP A 126 -20.92 6.89 -40.85
CA ASP A 126 -22.30 6.45 -40.66
C ASP A 126 -22.84 6.32 -39.25
#